data_2f5d454b5694a7dbf30fbda1448ead3c
#
_entry.id   2f5d454b5694a7dbf30fbda1448ead3c
#
_cell.length_a   1.000
_cell.length_b   1.000
_cell.length_c   1.000
_cell.angle_alpha   90.00
_cell.angle_beta   90.00
_cell.angle_gamma   90.00
#
_symmetry.space_group_name_H-M   'P 1'
#
loop_
_entity.id
_entity.type
_entity.pdbx_description
1 polymer ?
#
loop_
_entity_poly.entity_id
_entity_poly.type
_entity_poly.pdbx_seq_one_letter_code
_entity_poly.pdbx_strand_id
1 'polypeptide(L)'
;MLRSKRWVRRAAGMIVALAGAGSVQAAMTENLATSVTAMSLGNAVTADPPGIESIHFNPAGLARLEGKQKYDSFFAARFRAWAEFSKPEGFSIGGWTDDPVAGTKTGNFGQTLYVPFRGVPGSSFPVLVGAGLGFSYKPDNSPFTFATATYLPQAVGFERTDADDPARFDGRMAVIQRLVYLSPSVGYKVNDQLSVGIAVPIAHQGFALDTDMRTPNDFLGIVGKLQQGFCPEDGGNPIDMFLFGLCSGGKEGRLNPFKKAARMQIDASAAVDLTMNAGVLWEPYDWISLGGVYRGGSDAVLRGTYRFDTEPMLREFSAG
;
A
#
# COMPACT_ATOMS: atom_id res chain seq x y z
N MET A 1 7.67 -27.23 46.63
CA MET A 1 8.49 -26.79 45.47
C MET A 1 8.11 -27.37 44.10
N LEU A 2 7.21 -28.34 44.00
CA LEU A 2 6.83 -28.99 42.71
C LEU A 2 5.60 -28.33 41.99
N ARG A 3 4.84 -27.46 42.65
CA ARG A 3 3.66 -26.82 42.05
C ARG A 3 4.02 -25.63 41.13
N SER A 4 5.11 -24.91 41.38
CA SER A 4 5.51 -23.74 40.59
C SER A 4 6.00 -24.10 39.17
N LYS A 5 6.67 -25.24 39.02
CA LYS A 5 7.19 -25.68 37.70
C LYS A 5 6.10 -26.08 36.69
N ARG A 6 4.92 -26.47 37.18
CA ARG A 6 3.77 -26.80 36.28
C ARG A 6 3.08 -25.56 35.69
N TRP A 7 3.05 -24.47 36.42
CA TRP A 7 2.48 -23.21 35.94
C TRP A 7 3.36 -22.55 34.88
N VAL A 8 4.67 -22.52 35.09
CA VAL A 8 5.63 -21.99 34.11
C VAL A 8 5.60 -22.78 32.79
N ARG A 9 5.50 -24.13 32.88
CA ARG A 9 5.36 -24.96 31.66
C ARG A 9 4.03 -24.78 30.94
N ARG A 10 2.94 -24.49 31.63
CA ARG A 10 1.64 -24.19 31.00
C ARG A 10 1.60 -22.80 30.40
N ALA A 11 2.21 -21.81 31.03
CA ALA A 11 2.35 -20.46 30.48
C ALA A 11 3.29 -20.46 29.26
N ALA A 12 4.42 -21.16 29.31
CA ALA A 12 5.31 -21.32 28.16
C ALA A 12 4.63 -22.07 26.99
N GLY A 13 3.82 -23.09 27.26
CA GLY A 13 3.05 -23.80 26.25
C GLY A 13 1.96 -22.93 25.62
N MET A 14 1.35 -22.03 26.38
CA MET A 14 0.34 -21.10 25.87
C MET A 14 0.96 -19.99 24.99
N ILE A 15 2.15 -19.51 25.34
CA ILE A 15 2.91 -18.53 24.54
C ILE A 15 3.34 -19.14 23.20
N VAL A 16 3.78 -20.40 23.19
CA VAL A 16 4.16 -21.12 21.96
C VAL A 16 2.94 -21.44 21.09
N ALA A 17 1.78 -21.74 21.70
CA ALA A 17 0.54 -21.98 20.94
C ALA A 17 -0.05 -20.68 20.32
N LEU A 18 0.13 -19.53 20.96
CA LEU A 18 -0.26 -18.22 20.40
C LEU A 18 0.71 -17.76 19.29
N ALA A 19 1.96 -18.16 19.32
CA ALA A 19 2.94 -17.85 18.27
C ALA A 19 2.75 -18.68 16.98
N GLY A 20 1.95 -19.75 17.03
CA GLY A 20 1.67 -20.63 15.89
C GLY A 20 0.38 -20.33 15.10
N ALA A 21 -0.41 -19.35 15.53
CA ALA A 21 -1.69 -19.06 14.92
C ALA A 21 -1.65 -17.78 14.08
N GLY A 22 -1.40 -17.95 12.80
CA GLY A 22 -1.58 -16.90 11.79
C GLY A 22 -0.28 -16.44 11.14
N SER A 23 -0.27 -16.37 9.83
CA SER A 23 0.77 -15.70 9.06
C SER A 23 0.77 -14.22 9.44
N VAL A 24 1.76 -13.79 10.20
CA VAL A 24 2.01 -12.37 10.45
C VAL A 24 2.52 -11.77 9.14
N GLN A 25 1.61 -11.23 8.35
CA GLN A 25 1.97 -10.43 7.20
C GLN A 25 2.23 -9.00 7.69
N ALA A 26 3.49 -8.66 7.87
CA ALA A 26 3.90 -7.27 8.07
C ALA A 26 3.84 -6.57 6.70
N ALA A 27 2.83 -5.76 6.48
CA ALA A 27 2.80 -4.89 5.30
C ALA A 27 3.85 -3.80 5.49
N MET A 28 4.86 -3.73 4.62
CA MET A 28 5.94 -2.74 4.66
C MET A 28 5.43 -1.29 4.61
N THR A 29 4.20 -1.08 4.18
CA THR A 29 3.58 0.25 4.01
C THR A 29 2.71 0.68 5.18
N GLU A 30 2.41 -0.22 6.11
CA GLU A 30 1.63 0.11 7.30
C GLU A 30 2.48 0.81 8.36
N ASN A 31 1.85 1.70 9.09
CA ASN A 31 2.42 2.39 10.26
C ASN A 31 3.59 3.35 10.00
N LEU A 32 3.95 3.60 8.74
CA LEU A 32 5.01 4.57 8.42
C LEU A 32 4.66 6.00 8.85
N ALA A 33 3.37 6.28 9.03
CA ALA A 33 2.85 7.61 9.25
C ALA A 33 2.06 7.76 10.56
N THR A 34 2.03 6.73 11.40
CA THR A 34 1.14 6.71 12.58
C THR A 34 1.80 7.27 13.83
N SER A 35 3.05 6.92 14.09
CA SER A 35 3.77 7.31 15.30
C SER A 35 5.26 7.35 15.06
N VAL A 36 5.88 8.49 15.38
CA VAL A 36 7.34 8.65 15.32
C VAL A 36 8.02 7.76 16.37
N THR A 37 7.43 7.66 17.57
CA THR A 37 7.93 6.82 18.65
C THR A 37 7.91 5.35 18.25
N ALA A 38 6.76 4.87 17.77
CA ALA A 38 6.65 3.48 17.32
C ALA A 38 7.59 3.16 16.15
N MET A 39 7.72 4.07 15.19
CA MET A 39 8.61 3.91 14.06
C MET A 39 10.08 3.81 14.51
N SER A 40 10.52 4.59 15.49
CA SER A 40 11.88 4.52 16.04
C SER A 40 12.19 3.19 16.71
N LEU A 41 11.15 2.49 17.18
CA LEU A 41 11.21 1.16 17.79
C LEU A 41 10.87 0.03 16.81
N GLY A 42 10.85 0.30 15.50
CA GLY A 42 10.48 -0.69 14.49
C GLY A 42 9.04 -1.18 14.60
N ASN A 43 8.13 -0.37 15.16
CA ASN A 43 6.75 -0.72 15.50
C ASN A 43 6.58 -1.85 16.54
N ALA A 44 7.62 -2.17 17.30
CA ALA A 44 7.61 -3.19 18.35
C ALA A 44 7.04 -2.62 19.66
N VAL A 45 5.82 -2.07 19.62
CA VAL A 45 5.20 -1.32 20.74
C VAL A 45 3.91 -1.96 21.25
N THR A 46 3.60 -3.19 20.90
CA THR A 46 2.34 -3.83 21.33
C THR A 46 2.25 -4.01 22.85
N ALA A 47 3.38 -4.28 23.50
CA ALA A 47 3.46 -4.42 24.97
C ALA A 47 3.75 -3.10 25.69
N ASP A 48 4.20 -2.09 24.97
CA ASP A 48 4.45 -0.73 25.49
C ASP A 48 3.99 0.33 24.49
N PRO A 49 2.68 0.43 24.24
CA PRO A 49 2.12 1.35 23.26
C PRO A 49 2.23 2.79 23.73
N PRO A 50 2.65 3.72 22.82
CA PRO A 50 2.92 5.11 23.19
C PRO A 50 1.63 5.91 23.40
N GLY A 51 1.43 6.48 24.56
CA GLY A 51 0.42 7.50 24.87
C GLY A 51 -0.96 7.28 24.21
N ILE A 52 -1.51 8.35 23.62
CA ILE A 52 -2.79 8.31 22.90
C ILE A 52 -2.71 7.47 21.62
N GLU A 53 -1.54 7.36 21.01
CA GLU A 53 -1.29 6.53 19.81
C GLU A 53 -1.52 5.04 20.07
N SER A 54 -1.62 4.63 21.35
CA SER A 54 -2.03 3.28 21.76
C SER A 54 -3.39 2.87 21.17
N ILE A 55 -4.26 3.83 20.83
CA ILE A 55 -5.51 3.60 20.07
C ILE A 55 -5.26 2.70 18.86
N HIS A 56 -4.14 2.92 18.15
CA HIS A 56 -3.79 2.15 16.98
C HIS A 56 -3.01 0.87 17.30
N PHE A 57 -2.02 0.96 18.21
CA PHE A 57 -1.08 -0.13 18.43
C PHE A 57 -1.60 -1.18 19.41
N ASN A 58 -2.17 -0.76 20.55
CA ASN A 58 -2.82 -1.60 21.54
C ASN A 58 -3.71 -0.73 22.44
N PRO A 59 -5.03 -0.68 22.25
CA PRO A 59 -5.91 0.22 22.98
C PRO A 59 -5.95 -0.04 24.50
N ALA A 60 -5.44 -1.18 24.99
CA ALA A 60 -5.27 -1.41 26.43
C ALA A 60 -4.29 -0.40 27.08
N GLY A 61 -3.34 0.13 26.31
CA GLY A 61 -2.40 1.15 26.77
C GLY A 61 -3.05 2.46 27.20
N LEU A 62 -4.27 2.75 26.73
CA LEU A 62 -5.04 3.91 27.17
C LEU A 62 -5.28 3.92 28.68
N ALA A 63 -5.38 2.75 29.32
CA ALA A 63 -5.60 2.64 30.77
C ALA A 63 -4.47 3.23 31.62
N ARG A 64 -3.27 3.41 31.03
CA ARG A 64 -2.09 4.03 31.67
C ARG A 64 -2.15 5.56 31.67
N LEU A 65 -3.01 6.17 30.83
CA LEU A 65 -3.12 7.62 30.72
C LEU A 65 -3.88 8.20 31.90
N GLU A 66 -3.48 9.39 32.35
CA GLU A 66 -4.08 10.07 33.48
C GLU A 66 -4.60 11.45 33.06
N GLY A 67 -5.75 11.85 33.65
CA GLY A 67 -6.32 13.17 33.47
C GLY A 67 -6.74 13.48 32.03
N LYS A 68 -6.46 14.71 31.58
CA LYS A 68 -6.74 15.21 30.24
C LYS A 68 -5.43 15.33 29.47
N GLN A 69 -5.33 14.66 28.33
CA GLN A 69 -4.15 14.75 27.48
C GLN A 69 -4.54 15.11 26.03
N LYS A 70 -3.66 15.82 25.38
CA LYS A 70 -3.73 16.13 23.96
C LYS A 70 -2.44 15.62 23.29
N TYR A 71 -2.59 15.08 22.12
CA TYR A 71 -1.52 14.63 21.25
C TYR A 71 -1.66 15.33 19.90
N ASP A 72 -0.56 15.84 19.41
CA ASP A 72 -0.41 16.27 18.02
C ASP A 72 0.96 15.88 17.51
N SER A 73 1.00 15.37 16.28
CA SER A 73 2.23 15.02 15.60
C SER A 73 2.18 15.42 14.14
N PHE A 74 3.34 15.73 13.64
CA PHE A 74 3.60 15.94 12.23
C PHE A 74 4.90 15.24 11.86
N PHE A 75 4.91 14.57 10.74
CA PHE A 75 6.14 14.01 10.20
C PHE A 75 6.20 14.22 8.69
N ALA A 76 7.43 14.23 8.17
CA ALA A 76 7.71 14.21 6.76
C ALA A 76 8.78 13.15 6.47
N ALA A 77 8.53 12.32 5.49
CA ALA A 77 9.50 11.33 5.03
C ALA A 77 9.75 11.49 3.52
N ARG A 78 11.00 11.31 3.11
CA ARG A 78 11.39 11.31 1.71
C ARG A 78 11.88 9.92 1.32
N PHE A 79 11.17 9.31 0.39
CA PHE A 79 11.60 8.08 -0.24
C PHE A 79 12.32 8.39 -1.56
N ARG A 80 13.38 7.67 -1.81
CA ARG A 80 14.03 7.64 -3.12
C ARG A 80 14.18 6.19 -3.53
N ALA A 81 13.68 5.88 -4.71
CA ALA A 81 13.95 4.60 -5.34
C ALA A 81 14.47 4.90 -6.75
N TRP A 82 15.49 4.20 -7.13
CA TRP A 82 16.01 4.22 -8.49
C TRP A 82 16.31 2.78 -8.91
N ALA A 83 16.18 2.53 -10.18
CA ALA A 83 16.55 1.26 -10.77
C ALA A 83 17.26 1.53 -12.10
N GLU A 84 18.21 0.68 -12.42
CA GLU A 84 18.88 0.64 -13.71
C GLU A 84 18.40 -0.63 -14.42
N PHE A 85 17.91 -0.47 -15.64
CA PHE A 85 17.38 -1.56 -16.43
C PHE A 85 18.48 -2.15 -17.28
N SER A 86 18.74 -3.44 -17.13
CA SER A 86 19.69 -4.18 -17.95
C SER A 86 18.99 -5.33 -18.66
N LYS A 87 19.49 -5.73 -19.80
CA LYS A 87 19.05 -6.95 -20.49
C LYS A 87 20.09 -8.06 -20.34
N PRO A 88 19.68 -9.32 -20.18
CA PRO A 88 20.60 -10.45 -20.20
C PRO A 88 21.34 -10.56 -21.55
N GLU A 89 22.50 -11.19 -21.54
CA GLU A 89 23.20 -11.54 -22.76
C GLU A 89 22.35 -12.50 -23.61
N GLY A 90 22.27 -12.25 -24.90
CA GLY A 90 21.45 -13.03 -25.83
C GLY A 90 19.95 -12.75 -25.76
N PHE A 91 19.51 -11.72 -25.01
CA PHE A 91 18.12 -11.37 -24.91
C PHE A 91 17.50 -11.01 -26.24
N SER A 92 16.42 -11.70 -26.59
CA SER A 92 15.64 -11.49 -27.81
C SER A 92 14.21 -11.89 -27.59
N ILE A 93 13.28 -11.12 -28.12
CA ILE A 93 11.83 -11.40 -28.08
C ILE A 93 11.36 -11.50 -29.55
N GLY A 94 11.16 -12.70 -30.04
CA GLY A 94 10.73 -12.94 -31.43
C GLY A 94 11.63 -12.27 -32.47
N GLY A 95 12.94 -12.23 -32.22
CA GLY A 95 13.94 -11.61 -33.08
C GLY A 95 14.19 -10.11 -32.86
N TRP A 96 13.51 -9.50 -31.85
CA TRP A 96 13.79 -8.11 -31.45
C TRP A 96 14.81 -8.10 -30.32
N THR A 97 15.86 -7.29 -30.47
CA THR A 97 16.94 -7.17 -29.48
C THR A 97 17.03 -5.79 -28.81
N ASP A 98 16.40 -4.78 -29.43
CA ASP A 98 16.57 -3.37 -29.06
C ASP A 98 15.42 -2.90 -28.17
N ASP A 99 15.44 -3.35 -26.91
CA ASP A 99 14.53 -2.81 -25.88
C ASP A 99 14.96 -1.39 -25.51
N PRO A 100 14.11 -0.36 -25.76
CA PRO A 100 14.46 1.03 -25.47
C PRO A 100 14.62 1.32 -23.98
N VAL A 101 14.15 0.41 -23.12
CA VAL A 101 14.30 0.53 -21.65
C VAL A 101 15.68 0.02 -21.20
N ALA A 102 16.30 -0.89 -21.94
CA ALA A 102 17.60 -1.46 -21.56
C ALA A 102 18.71 -0.39 -21.56
N GLY A 103 19.52 -0.39 -20.52
CA GLY A 103 20.59 0.60 -20.31
C GLY A 103 20.11 1.96 -19.79
N THR A 104 18.83 2.09 -19.47
CA THR A 104 18.27 3.32 -18.91
C THR A 104 18.12 3.25 -17.39
N LYS A 105 17.88 4.41 -16.77
CA LYS A 105 17.64 4.54 -15.33
C LYS A 105 16.32 5.25 -15.09
N THR A 106 15.63 4.88 -14.01
CA THR A 106 14.46 5.64 -13.58
C THR A 106 14.84 7.06 -13.21
N GLY A 107 13.97 8.00 -13.53
CA GLY A 107 14.05 9.37 -13.07
C GLY A 107 13.62 9.55 -11.61
N ASN A 108 13.57 10.81 -11.17
CA ASN A 108 12.99 11.17 -9.90
C ASN A 108 11.46 11.02 -9.95
N PHE A 109 10.87 10.62 -8.82
CA PHE A 109 9.42 10.61 -8.65
C PHE A 109 9.00 11.50 -7.49
N GLY A 110 7.80 12.08 -7.59
CA GLY A 110 7.12 12.78 -6.51
C GLY A 110 6.43 11.82 -5.56
N GLN A 111 6.21 12.26 -4.34
CA GLN A 111 5.32 11.58 -3.40
C GLN A 111 3.90 12.08 -3.65
N THR A 112 2.98 11.16 -3.83
CA THR A 112 1.57 11.48 -4.10
C THR A 112 0.71 10.99 -2.96
N LEU A 113 -0.20 11.86 -2.49
CA LEU A 113 -1.23 11.51 -1.52
C LEU A 113 -2.57 11.41 -2.22
N TYR A 114 -3.36 10.43 -1.82
CA TYR A 114 -4.75 10.34 -2.22
C TYR A 114 -5.56 11.38 -1.43
N VAL A 115 -6.23 12.27 -2.12
CA VAL A 115 -7.12 13.25 -1.49
C VAL A 115 -8.53 12.66 -1.48
N PRO A 116 -9.19 12.50 -0.31
CA PRO A 116 -10.46 11.80 -0.20
C PRO A 116 -11.65 12.54 -0.79
N PHE A 117 -11.44 13.75 -1.36
CA PHE A 117 -12.50 14.54 -1.97
C PHE A 117 -12.47 14.36 -3.49
N ARG A 118 -13.56 13.83 -4.06
CA ARG A 118 -13.70 13.68 -5.50
C ARG A 118 -13.49 15.01 -6.21
N GLY A 119 -12.73 14.98 -7.30
CA GLY A 119 -12.49 16.16 -8.16
C GLY A 119 -11.32 17.05 -7.71
N VAL A 120 -10.67 16.73 -6.60
CA VAL A 120 -9.38 17.36 -6.26
C VAL A 120 -8.27 16.52 -6.87
N PRO A 121 -7.45 17.06 -7.78
CA PRO A 121 -6.30 16.37 -8.32
C PRO A 121 -5.37 15.94 -7.18
N GLY A 122 -4.80 14.74 -7.26
CA GLY A 122 -3.74 14.34 -6.36
C GLY A 122 -2.64 15.40 -6.35
N SER A 123 -2.14 15.72 -5.18
CA SER A 123 -1.05 16.68 -5.05
C SER A 123 0.26 15.93 -4.94
N SER A 124 1.18 16.19 -5.86
CA SER A 124 2.53 15.64 -5.80
C SER A 124 3.41 16.51 -4.90
N PHE A 125 3.99 15.89 -3.88
CA PHE A 125 4.90 16.55 -2.95
C PHE A 125 6.30 15.91 -3.02
N PRO A 126 7.36 16.66 -2.72
CA PRO A 126 8.72 16.09 -2.66
C PRO A 126 8.93 15.18 -1.43
N VAL A 127 7.98 15.13 -0.52
CA VAL A 127 8.02 14.37 0.73
C VAL A 127 6.64 13.78 1.05
N LEU A 128 6.62 12.62 1.67
CA LEU A 128 5.42 12.10 2.32
C LEU A 128 5.18 12.89 3.61
N VAL A 129 3.98 13.40 3.77
CA VAL A 129 3.56 14.11 4.99
C VAL A 129 2.48 13.32 5.71
N GLY A 130 2.54 13.30 7.02
CA GLY A 130 1.52 12.74 7.87
C GLY A 130 1.32 13.59 9.11
N ALA A 131 0.07 13.60 9.59
CA ALA A 131 -0.29 14.29 10.82
C ALA A 131 -1.18 13.39 11.67
N GLY A 132 -1.03 13.50 12.98
CA GLY A 132 -1.88 12.84 13.95
C GLY A 132 -2.37 13.86 14.99
N LEU A 133 -3.64 13.73 15.36
CA LEU A 133 -4.26 14.50 16.44
C LEU A 133 -5.01 13.55 17.34
N GLY A 134 -4.96 13.77 18.65
CA GLY A 134 -5.71 12.92 19.58
C GLY A 134 -5.99 13.59 20.91
N PHE A 135 -6.99 13.08 21.58
CA PHE A 135 -7.39 13.50 22.91
C PHE A 135 -7.68 12.28 23.76
N SER A 136 -7.34 12.36 25.05
CA SER A 136 -7.76 11.39 26.04
C SER A 136 -8.28 12.10 27.29
N TYR A 137 -9.18 11.40 27.98
CA TYR A 137 -9.74 11.85 29.25
C TYR A 137 -9.98 10.66 30.15
N LYS A 138 -9.39 10.70 31.33
CA LYS A 138 -9.65 9.79 32.45
C LYS A 138 -10.28 10.57 33.57
N PRO A 139 -11.53 10.28 33.94
CA PRO A 139 -12.14 10.88 35.12
C PRO A 139 -11.39 10.48 36.41
N ASP A 140 -11.42 11.36 37.40
CA ASP A 140 -10.83 11.08 38.71
C ASP A 140 -11.41 9.81 39.33
N ASN A 141 -10.56 8.96 39.88
CA ASN A 141 -10.92 7.68 40.47
C ASN A 141 -11.68 6.70 39.54
N SER A 142 -11.61 6.89 38.22
CA SER A 142 -12.23 6.00 37.24
C SER A 142 -11.24 4.96 36.72
N PRO A 143 -11.68 3.70 36.58
CA PRO A 143 -10.86 2.71 35.84
C PRO A 143 -10.92 2.88 34.31
N PHE A 144 -11.80 3.79 33.81
CA PHE A 144 -12.00 4.01 32.40
C PHE A 144 -11.21 5.24 31.88
N THR A 145 -10.59 5.09 30.75
CA THR A 145 -9.97 6.17 29.97
C THR A 145 -10.64 6.22 28.61
N PHE A 146 -11.20 7.36 28.26
CA PHE A 146 -11.81 7.62 26.95
C PHE A 146 -10.79 8.35 26.06
N ALA A 147 -10.75 7.99 24.79
CA ALA A 147 -9.85 8.65 23.87
C ALA A 147 -10.41 8.63 22.44
N THR A 148 -9.87 9.51 21.63
CA THR A 148 -10.08 9.51 20.17
C THR A 148 -8.87 10.10 19.47
N ALA A 149 -8.65 9.68 18.22
CA ALA A 149 -7.58 10.21 17.40
C ALA A 149 -7.93 10.21 15.92
N THR A 150 -7.30 11.14 15.20
CA THR A 150 -7.19 11.17 13.73
C THR A 150 -5.75 10.84 13.39
N TYR A 151 -5.51 9.88 12.51
CA TYR A 151 -4.16 9.46 12.13
C TYR A 151 -4.15 8.74 10.79
N LEU A 152 -2.97 8.53 10.24
CA LEU A 152 -2.74 8.00 8.90
C LEU A 152 -1.94 6.68 8.98
N PRO A 153 -2.60 5.53 9.21
CA PRO A 153 -1.91 4.25 9.37
C PRO A 153 -1.25 3.76 8.08
N GLN A 154 -1.76 4.18 6.93
CA GLN A 154 -1.17 3.84 5.65
C GLN A 154 -1.23 5.04 4.72
N ALA A 155 -0.08 5.43 4.21
CA ALA A 155 0.07 6.50 3.24
C ALA A 155 1.34 6.27 2.44
N VAL A 156 1.22 5.59 1.33
CA VAL A 156 2.31 5.41 0.38
C VAL A 156 1.80 5.77 -0.99
N GLY A 157 2.51 6.65 -1.65
CA GLY A 157 2.19 7.05 -3.00
C GLY A 157 3.41 7.61 -3.71
N PHE A 158 3.49 7.33 -4.99
CA PHE A 158 4.47 7.94 -5.88
C PHE A 158 3.83 8.30 -7.21
N GLU A 159 4.41 9.28 -7.87
CA GLU A 159 4.08 9.69 -9.23
C GLU A 159 5.37 10.02 -9.98
N ARG A 160 5.51 9.48 -11.17
CA ARG A 160 6.60 9.81 -12.09
C ARG A 160 6.22 11.02 -12.90
N THR A 161 7.02 12.06 -12.80
CA THR A 161 6.78 13.34 -13.48
C THR A 161 7.16 13.30 -14.94
N ASP A 162 8.09 12.41 -15.31
CA ASP A 162 8.51 12.19 -16.70
C ASP A 162 7.58 11.18 -17.37
N ALA A 163 6.94 11.61 -18.45
CA ALA A 163 6.03 10.77 -19.24
C ALA A 163 6.76 9.57 -19.88
N ASP A 164 8.05 9.71 -20.16
CA ASP A 164 8.91 8.70 -20.82
C ASP A 164 9.82 7.96 -19.83
N ASP A 165 9.63 8.14 -18.53
CA ASP A 165 10.38 7.40 -17.53
C ASP A 165 10.36 5.90 -17.84
N PRO A 166 11.52 5.21 -17.88
CA PRO A 166 11.60 3.80 -18.25
C PRO A 166 10.81 2.89 -17.32
N ALA A 167 10.62 3.28 -16.06
CA ALA A 167 9.82 2.52 -15.09
C ALA A 167 8.31 2.79 -15.17
N ARG A 168 7.82 3.51 -16.18
CA ARG A 168 6.38 3.70 -16.41
C ARG A 168 5.61 2.39 -16.61
N PHE A 169 6.31 1.34 -17.05
CA PHE A 169 5.76 0.00 -17.19
C PHE A 169 5.65 -0.78 -15.87
N ASP A 170 6.32 -0.31 -14.81
CA ASP A 170 6.19 -0.82 -13.44
C ASP A 170 5.19 0.02 -12.63
N GLY A 171 4.82 1.19 -13.15
CA GLY A 171 3.86 2.13 -12.57
C GLY A 171 4.27 3.57 -12.81
N ARG A 172 3.36 4.37 -13.37
CA ARG A 172 3.49 5.83 -13.48
C ARG A 172 3.12 6.50 -12.17
N MET A 173 2.05 6.00 -11.55
CA MET A 173 1.56 6.43 -10.26
C MET A 173 0.99 5.23 -9.52
N ALA A 174 1.27 5.14 -8.24
CA ALA A 174 0.56 4.23 -7.35
C ALA A 174 0.34 4.93 -6.01
N VAL A 175 -0.86 4.82 -5.47
CA VAL A 175 -1.23 5.36 -4.16
C VAL A 175 -2.04 4.34 -3.41
N ILE A 176 -1.65 4.08 -2.16
CA ILE A 176 -2.42 3.30 -1.19
C ILE A 176 -2.48 4.14 0.07
N GLN A 177 -3.68 4.47 0.51
CA GLN A 177 -3.88 5.32 1.67
C GLN A 177 -5.05 4.86 2.51
N ARG A 178 -4.85 4.91 3.82
CA ARG A 178 -5.90 4.80 4.81
C ARG A 178 -5.78 5.96 5.79
N LEU A 179 -6.84 6.77 5.89
CA LEU A 179 -6.94 7.90 6.80
C LEU A 179 -8.03 7.61 7.82
N VAL A 180 -7.67 7.49 9.08
CA VAL A 180 -8.63 7.41 10.19
C VAL A 180 -9.06 8.83 10.56
N TYR A 181 -10.33 9.14 10.34
CA TYR A 181 -10.90 10.43 10.66
C TYR A 181 -11.16 10.60 12.15
N LEU A 182 -11.62 9.52 12.78
CA LEU A 182 -12.00 9.46 14.17
C LEU A 182 -11.86 8.02 14.66
N SER A 183 -11.40 7.85 15.88
CA SER A 183 -11.29 6.52 16.49
C SER A 183 -11.76 6.57 17.95
N PRO A 184 -13.08 6.61 18.20
CA PRO A 184 -13.58 6.52 19.57
C PRO A 184 -13.06 5.25 20.22
N SER A 185 -12.51 5.41 21.41
CA SER A 185 -11.76 4.36 22.10
C SER A 185 -11.95 4.42 23.60
N VAL A 186 -11.87 3.27 24.24
CA VAL A 186 -11.90 3.15 25.67
C VAL A 186 -10.84 2.16 26.16
N GLY A 187 -10.07 2.57 27.15
CA GLY A 187 -9.21 1.72 27.95
C GLY A 187 -9.84 1.46 29.31
N TYR A 188 -9.71 0.25 29.82
CA TYR A 188 -10.22 -0.17 31.10
C TYR A 188 -9.12 -0.85 31.92
N LYS A 189 -8.84 -0.29 33.10
CA LYS A 189 -7.92 -0.87 34.09
C LYS A 189 -8.66 -1.90 34.92
N VAL A 190 -8.44 -3.19 34.63
CA VAL A 190 -9.09 -4.29 35.35
C VAL A 190 -8.56 -4.37 36.79
N ASN A 191 -7.21 -4.27 36.90
CA ASN A 191 -6.47 -4.19 38.16
C ASN A 191 -5.09 -3.59 37.88
N ASP A 192 -4.18 -3.59 38.85
CA ASP A 192 -2.85 -3.00 38.70
C ASP A 192 -1.95 -3.75 37.70
N GLN A 193 -2.30 -4.97 37.35
CA GLN A 193 -1.51 -5.81 36.44
C GLN A 193 -2.17 -6.03 35.07
N LEU A 194 -3.47 -5.78 34.93
CA LEU A 194 -4.22 -6.13 33.73
C LEU A 194 -5.06 -4.96 33.25
N SER A 195 -4.87 -4.62 32.00
CA SER A 195 -5.69 -3.65 31.28
C SER A 195 -6.22 -4.22 29.99
N VAL A 196 -7.38 -3.76 29.58
CA VAL A 196 -8.00 -4.09 28.28
C VAL A 196 -8.44 -2.81 27.59
N GLY A 197 -8.63 -2.87 26.29
CA GLY A 197 -9.10 -1.70 25.55
C GLY A 197 -9.74 -2.07 24.23
N ILE A 198 -10.57 -1.16 23.75
CA ILE A 198 -11.23 -1.24 22.45
C ILE A 198 -11.16 0.11 21.75
N ALA A 199 -11.00 0.08 20.44
CA ALA A 199 -11.06 1.25 19.57
C ALA A 199 -11.89 0.91 18.33
N VAL A 200 -12.64 1.89 17.83
CA VAL A 200 -13.47 1.75 16.61
C VAL A 200 -13.02 2.81 15.59
N PRO A 201 -11.98 2.53 14.79
CA PRO A 201 -11.54 3.42 13.74
C PRO A 201 -12.60 3.59 12.65
N ILE A 202 -12.92 4.86 12.34
CA ILE A 202 -13.73 5.29 11.22
C ILE A 202 -12.78 5.89 10.19
N ALA A 203 -12.59 5.23 9.05
CA ALA A 203 -11.54 5.55 8.12
C ALA A 203 -12.05 5.79 6.70
N HIS A 204 -11.28 6.52 5.92
CA HIS A 204 -11.29 6.54 4.47
C HIS A 204 -10.21 5.59 3.95
N GLN A 205 -10.54 4.90 2.86
CA GLN A 205 -9.57 4.07 2.15
C GLN A 205 -9.52 4.49 0.68
N GLY A 206 -8.31 4.66 0.14
CA GLY A 206 -8.07 5.04 -1.24
C GLY A 206 -6.99 4.19 -1.88
N PHE A 207 -7.24 3.84 -3.14
CA PHE A 207 -6.30 3.15 -4.00
C PHE A 207 -6.33 3.79 -5.38
N ALA A 208 -5.16 4.15 -5.91
CA ALA A 208 -5.02 4.61 -7.28
C ALA A 208 -3.79 3.95 -7.92
N LEU A 209 -3.93 3.61 -9.20
CA LEU A 209 -2.86 3.05 -10.02
C LEU A 209 -2.96 3.62 -11.43
N ASP A 210 -1.83 4.04 -11.96
CA ASP A 210 -1.65 4.40 -13.36
C ASP A 210 -0.39 3.72 -13.87
N THR A 211 -0.51 2.90 -14.90
CA THR A 211 0.62 2.18 -15.45
C THR A 211 0.50 2.03 -16.96
N ASP A 212 1.62 2.21 -17.64
CA ASP A 212 1.74 1.81 -19.04
C ASP A 212 2.02 0.30 -19.09
N MET A 213 1.43 -0.37 -20.07
CA MET A 213 1.59 -1.81 -20.28
C MET A 213 2.30 -2.08 -21.59
N ARG A 214 3.17 -3.07 -21.58
CA ARG A 214 3.76 -3.66 -22.76
C ARG A 214 3.62 -5.18 -22.69
N THR A 215 3.63 -5.84 -23.81
CA THR A 215 3.44 -7.29 -23.90
C THR A 215 4.64 -7.95 -24.60
N PRO A 216 5.82 -7.98 -23.96
CA PRO A 216 7.00 -8.58 -24.57
C PRO A 216 6.86 -10.11 -24.61
N ASN A 217 6.39 -10.64 -25.74
CA ASN A 217 6.31 -12.08 -25.97
C ASN A 217 6.74 -12.41 -27.41
N ASP A 218 7.23 -13.64 -27.60
CA ASP A 218 7.81 -14.08 -28.87
C ASP A 218 6.81 -14.05 -30.03
N PHE A 219 5.54 -14.39 -29.76
CA PHE A 219 4.50 -14.39 -30.80
C PHE A 219 4.34 -12.98 -31.40
N LEU A 220 4.13 -11.95 -30.56
CA LEU A 220 4.01 -10.57 -31.04
C LEU A 220 5.31 -10.07 -31.67
N GLY A 221 6.45 -10.50 -31.16
CA GLY A 221 7.76 -10.20 -31.77
C GLY A 221 7.88 -10.75 -33.17
N ILE A 222 7.57 -12.03 -33.38
CA ILE A 222 7.62 -12.70 -34.70
C ILE A 222 6.64 -12.02 -35.66
N VAL A 223 5.37 -11.81 -35.23
CA VAL A 223 4.36 -11.14 -36.07
C VAL A 223 4.83 -9.75 -36.45
N GLY A 224 5.36 -8.96 -35.52
CA GLY A 224 5.91 -7.64 -35.81
C GLY A 224 7.09 -7.65 -36.80
N LYS A 225 7.97 -8.67 -36.78
CA LYS A 225 9.03 -8.87 -37.76
C LYS A 225 8.48 -9.22 -39.15
N LEU A 226 7.46 -10.07 -39.20
CA LEU A 226 6.77 -10.37 -40.47
C LEU A 226 6.14 -9.10 -41.05
N GLN A 227 5.46 -8.29 -40.22
CA GLN A 227 4.93 -7.00 -40.67
C GLN A 227 6.02 -6.07 -41.23
N GLN A 228 7.19 -6.00 -40.58
CA GLN A 228 8.32 -5.20 -41.09
C GLN A 228 8.81 -5.66 -42.46
N GLY A 229 8.81 -6.97 -42.71
CA GLY A 229 9.31 -7.55 -43.97
C GLY A 229 8.29 -7.53 -45.12
N PHE A 230 7.00 -7.63 -44.79
CA PHE A 230 5.97 -7.88 -45.82
C PHE A 230 4.97 -6.73 -45.99
N CYS A 231 4.80 -5.85 -44.96
CA CYS A 231 3.78 -4.82 -45.01
C CYS A 231 4.35 -3.47 -45.49
N PRO A 232 3.74 -2.84 -46.53
CA PRO A 232 4.06 -1.46 -46.93
C PRO A 232 3.73 -0.48 -45.80
N GLU A 233 4.36 0.70 -45.81
CA GLU A 233 4.08 1.75 -44.79
C GLU A 233 2.68 2.32 -44.89
N ASP A 234 2.14 2.37 -46.11
CA ASP A 234 0.84 2.99 -46.40
C ASP A 234 -0.36 2.07 -46.11
N GLY A 235 -0.13 0.84 -45.68
CA GLY A 235 -1.17 -0.17 -45.57
C GLY A 235 -1.61 -0.70 -46.94
N GLY A 236 -2.46 -1.70 -46.99
CA GLY A 236 -3.09 -2.13 -48.23
C GLY A 236 -2.20 -2.96 -49.16
N ASN A 237 -1.51 -3.95 -48.62
CA ASN A 237 -0.86 -4.96 -49.46
C ASN A 237 -1.92 -5.78 -50.21
N PRO A 238 -1.88 -5.90 -51.56
CA PRO A 238 -2.83 -6.72 -52.31
C PRO A 238 -2.89 -8.19 -51.85
N ILE A 239 -1.84 -8.67 -51.19
CA ILE A 239 -1.75 -10.02 -50.65
C ILE A 239 -2.26 -10.11 -49.21
N ASP A 240 -2.71 -9.03 -48.58
CA ASP A 240 -3.09 -9.00 -47.17
C ASP A 240 -4.27 -9.91 -46.85
N MET A 241 -5.15 -10.13 -47.82
CA MET A 241 -6.21 -11.12 -47.69
C MET A 241 -5.68 -12.56 -47.50
N PHE A 242 -4.52 -12.88 -48.07
CA PHE A 242 -3.84 -14.17 -47.88
C PHE A 242 -3.01 -14.20 -46.58
N LEU A 243 -2.67 -13.04 -46.05
CA LEU A 243 -1.95 -12.87 -44.79
C LEU A 243 -2.88 -12.63 -43.58
N PHE A 244 -4.14 -12.96 -43.73
CA PHE A 244 -5.16 -12.83 -42.67
C PHE A 244 -5.23 -11.42 -42.04
N GLY A 245 -5.12 -10.37 -42.83
CA GLY A 245 -5.14 -9.00 -42.38
C GLY A 245 -3.86 -8.54 -41.67
N LEU A 246 -2.75 -9.21 -41.84
CA LEU A 246 -1.49 -8.88 -41.17
C LEU A 246 -1.04 -7.42 -41.37
N CYS A 247 -1.38 -6.83 -42.51
CA CYS A 247 -0.97 -5.47 -42.89
C CYS A 247 -2.12 -4.43 -42.76
N SER A 248 -3.28 -4.83 -42.31
CA SER A 248 -4.48 -3.97 -42.32
C SER A 248 -4.35 -2.68 -41.50
N GLY A 249 -3.60 -2.69 -40.40
CA GLY A 249 -3.36 -1.54 -39.54
C GLY A 249 -2.30 -0.52 -40.04
N GLY A 250 -1.72 -0.75 -41.24
CA GLY A 250 -0.68 0.12 -41.78
C GLY A 250 0.52 0.31 -40.81
N LYS A 251 1.09 1.51 -40.79
CA LYS A 251 2.23 1.85 -39.90
C LYS A 251 1.86 1.84 -38.44
N GLU A 252 0.64 2.26 -38.10
CA GLU A 252 0.17 2.36 -36.70
C GLU A 252 -0.14 1.00 -36.11
N GLY A 253 -0.62 0.04 -36.90
CA GLY A 253 -0.88 -1.33 -36.48
C GLY A 253 0.36 -2.26 -36.45
N ARG A 254 1.57 -1.74 -36.70
CA ARG A 254 2.79 -2.53 -36.60
C ARG A 254 3.13 -2.89 -35.18
N LEU A 255 3.14 -4.19 -34.93
CA LEU A 255 3.46 -4.73 -33.62
C LEU A 255 4.94 -4.56 -33.27
N ASN A 256 5.18 -4.14 -32.04
CA ASN A 256 6.52 -4.07 -31.46
C ASN A 256 6.41 -4.50 -30.00
N PRO A 257 7.06 -5.60 -29.59
CA PRO A 257 6.91 -6.16 -28.26
C PRO A 257 7.41 -5.24 -27.13
N PHE A 258 8.24 -4.24 -27.45
CA PHE A 258 8.80 -3.31 -26.48
C PHE A 258 8.08 -1.97 -26.40
N LYS A 259 7.20 -1.69 -27.36
CA LYS A 259 6.39 -0.46 -27.29
C LYS A 259 5.25 -0.60 -26.30
N LYS A 260 4.76 0.54 -25.88
CA LYS A 260 3.52 0.64 -25.09
C LYS A 260 2.37 0.03 -25.90
N ALA A 261 1.66 -0.88 -25.26
CA ALA A 261 0.51 -1.58 -25.82
C ALA A 261 -0.82 -1.01 -25.31
N ALA A 262 -0.83 -0.62 -24.04
CA ALA A 262 -2.01 -0.07 -23.37
C ALA A 262 -1.60 0.82 -22.19
N ARG A 263 -2.58 1.56 -21.65
CA ARG A 263 -2.50 2.23 -20.37
C ARG A 263 -3.67 1.82 -19.50
N MET A 264 -3.38 1.43 -18.28
CA MET A 264 -4.38 1.08 -17.28
C MET A 264 -4.39 2.14 -16.18
N GLN A 265 -5.58 2.64 -15.88
CA GLN A 265 -5.80 3.59 -14.82
C GLN A 265 -6.91 3.07 -13.90
N ILE A 266 -6.64 3.07 -12.61
CA ILE A 266 -7.57 2.69 -11.57
C ILE A 266 -7.58 3.82 -10.54
N ASP A 267 -8.77 4.24 -10.14
CA ASP A 267 -9.00 5.16 -9.04
C ASP A 267 -10.22 4.68 -8.28
N ALA A 268 -10.02 4.24 -7.05
CA ALA A 268 -11.08 3.66 -6.25
C ALA A 268 -10.94 4.04 -4.77
N SER A 269 -12.05 4.34 -4.13
CA SER A 269 -12.07 4.70 -2.71
C SER A 269 -13.32 4.23 -2.00
N ALA A 270 -13.21 4.09 -0.68
CA ALA A 270 -14.31 3.96 0.25
C ALA A 270 -14.30 5.17 1.20
N ALA A 271 -15.38 5.92 1.21
CA ALA A 271 -15.49 7.12 2.05
C ALA A 271 -15.57 6.79 3.53
N VAL A 272 -16.16 5.65 3.87
CA VAL A 272 -16.31 5.19 5.24
C VAL A 272 -15.98 3.70 5.30
N ASP A 273 -15.02 3.38 6.14
CA ASP A 273 -14.59 2.05 6.53
C ASP A 273 -14.58 1.97 8.06
N LEU A 274 -15.32 1.04 8.60
CA LEU A 274 -15.42 0.79 10.04
C LEU A 274 -14.65 -0.46 10.39
N THR A 275 -13.73 -0.34 11.33
CA THR A 275 -12.98 -1.48 11.86
C THR A 275 -12.99 -1.46 13.39
N MET A 276 -12.48 -2.51 13.99
CA MET A 276 -12.39 -2.63 15.45
C MET A 276 -11.01 -3.13 15.83
N ASN A 277 -10.40 -2.47 16.82
CA ASN A 277 -9.19 -2.95 17.47
C ASN A 277 -9.53 -3.29 18.93
N ALA A 278 -9.07 -4.44 19.39
CA ALA A 278 -9.19 -4.85 20.79
C ALA A 278 -7.82 -5.25 21.33
N GLY A 279 -7.51 -4.83 22.54
CA GLY A 279 -6.20 -5.05 23.12
C GLY A 279 -6.24 -5.52 24.55
N VAL A 280 -5.19 -6.21 24.95
CA VAL A 280 -4.90 -6.62 26.31
C VAL A 280 -3.44 -6.30 26.64
N LEU A 281 -3.22 -5.86 27.86
CA LEU A 281 -1.91 -5.56 28.42
C LEU A 281 -1.83 -6.19 29.79
N TRP A 282 -0.82 -7.04 30.00
CA TRP A 282 -0.58 -7.74 31.26
C TRP A 282 0.81 -7.45 31.80
N GLU A 283 0.87 -6.83 32.95
CA GLU A 283 2.07 -6.35 33.63
C GLU A 283 2.22 -7.05 34.99
N PRO A 284 2.61 -8.33 35.00
CA PRO A 284 2.68 -9.10 36.24
C PRO A 284 3.77 -8.61 37.21
N TYR A 285 4.77 -7.91 36.69
CA TYR A 285 5.88 -7.33 37.43
C TYR A 285 6.31 -6.02 36.74
N ASP A 286 6.92 -5.11 37.48
CA ASP A 286 7.37 -3.80 36.98
C ASP A 286 8.37 -3.86 35.83
N TRP A 287 9.04 -5.00 35.66
CA TRP A 287 10.08 -5.23 34.66
C TRP A 287 9.60 -6.07 33.45
N ILE A 288 8.33 -6.51 33.42
CA ILE A 288 7.81 -7.30 32.30
C ILE A 288 6.40 -6.88 31.94
N SER A 289 6.21 -6.58 30.66
CA SER A 289 4.94 -6.27 30.06
C SER A 289 4.66 -7.20 28.89
N LEU A 290 3.48 -7.76 28.81
CA LEU A 290 3.01 -8.62 27.73
C LEU A 290 1.77 -7.98 27.09
N GLY A 291 1.82 -7.76 25.80
CA GLY A 291 0.72 -7.15 25.04
C GLY A 291 0.18 -8.09 23.97
N GLY A 292 -1.13 -8.07 23.81
CA GLY A 292 -1.84 -8.71 22.72
C GLY A 292 -2.84 -7.75 22.08
N VAL A 293 -2.93 -7.76 20.75
CA VAL A 293 -3.88 -6.93 20.03
C VAL A 293 -4.52 -7.73 18.90
N TYR A 294 -5.82 -7.57 18.77
CA TYR A 294 -6.60 -7.97 17.61
C TYR A 294 -6.95 -6.70 16.81
N ARG A 295 -6.68 -6.71 15.53
CA ARG A 295 -7.11 -5.68 14.60
C ARG A 295 -8.07 -6.29 13.60
N GLY A 296 -9.30 -5.77 13.56
CA GLY A 296 -10.28 -6.15 12.56
C GLY A 296 -9.83 -5.76 11.16
N GLY A 297 -10.03 -6.66 10.21
CA GLY A 297 -9.87 -6.34 8.79
C GLY A 297 -10.90 -5.32 8.31
N SER A 298 -10.64 -4.73 7.15
CA SER A 298 -11.58 -3.87 6.44
C SER A 298 -12.33 -4.67 5.40
N ASP A 299 -13.67 -4.59 5.44
CA ASP A 299 -14.56 -5.13 4.42
C ASP A 299 -15.09 -4.02 3.49
N ALA A 300 -14.42 -2.88 3.45
CA ALA A 300 -14.85 -1.74 2.66
C ALA A 300 -14.82 -2.03 1.16
N VAL A 301 -15.96 -1.79 0.51
CA VAL A 301 -16.07 -1.88 -0.94
C VAL A 301 -15.51 -0.61 -1.56
N LEU A 302 -14.37 -0.71 -2.22
CA LEU A 302 -13.79 0.38 -2.98
C LEU A 302 -14.62 0.59 -4.27
N ARG A 303 -15.05 1.84 -4.48
CA ARG A 303 -15.78 2.24 -5.67
C ARG A 303 -15.01 3.32 -6.40
N GLY A 304 -15.02 3.24 -7.73
CA GLY A 304 -14.26 4.21 -8.49
C GLY A 304 -14.34 3.98 -9.99
N THR A 305 -13.31 4.39 -10.68
CA THR A 305 -13.19 4.31 -12.13
C THR A 305 -12.06 3.38 -12.51
N TYR A 306 -12.31 2.60 -13.54
CA TYR A 306 -11.32 1.81 -14.25
C TYR A 306 -11.31 2.28 -15.70
N ARG A 307 -10.14 2.58 -16.22
CA ARG A 307 -9.95 2.93 -17.61
C ARG A 307 -8.80 2.11 -18.19
N PHE A 308 -9.06 1.55 -19.36
CA PHE A 308 -8.08 0.79 -20.11
C PHE A 308 -8.05 1.31 -21.54
N ASP A 309 -6.98 2.01 -21.89
CA ASP A 309 -6.80 2.61 -23.22
C ASP A 309 -5.76 1.76 -23.98
N THR A 310 -6.19 1.16 -25.08
CA THR A 310 -5.29 0.45 -25.98
C THR A 310 -4.64 1.41 -26.97
N GLU A 311 -3.35 1.23 -27.21
CA GLU A 311 -2.62 1.96 -28.22
C GLU A 311 -3.04 1.52 -29.64
N PRO A 312 -2.87 2.38 -30.66
CA PRO A 312 -3.21 2.06 -32.04
C PRO A 312 -2.60 0.74 -32.51
N MET A 313 -1.38 0.41 -32.07
CA MET A 313 -0.71 -0.84 -32.39
C MET A 313 -1.57 -2.08 -32.11
N LEU A 314 -2.25 -2.15 -30.98
CA LEU A 314 -3.14 -3.28 -30.68
C LEU A 314 -4.54 -3.10 -31.24
N ARG A 315 -5.06 -1.88 -31.22
CA ARG A 315 -6.41 -1.58 -31.69
C ARG A 315 -6.54 -1.85 -33.20
N GLU A 316 -5.63 -1.35 -34.00
CA GLU A 316 -5.66 -1.53 -35.45
C GLU A 316 -5.31 -2.98 -35.86
N PHE A 317 -4.44 -3.66 -35.11
CA PHE A 317 -4.15 -5.08 -35.33
C PHE A 317 -5.37 -5.97 -35.02
N SER A 318 -6.19 -5.62 -34.00
CA SER A 318 -7.36 -6.41 -33.63
C SER A 318 -8.60 -6.08 -34.46
N ALA A 319 -8.61 -5.01 -35.23
CA ALA A 319 -9.74 -4.56 -36.05
C ALA A 319 -9.71 -5.13 -37.48
N GLY A 320 -8.59 -5.70 -37.93
CA GLY A 320 -8.43 -6.40 -39.20
C GLY A 320 -8.65 -7.89 -39.06
#